data_4f5190ba4787e055a7040873b64d8f91
#
_entry.id   4f5190ba4787e055a7040873b64d8f91
#
_cell.length_a   1.000
_cell.length_b   1.000
_cell.length_c   1.000
_cell.angle_alpha   90.00
_cell.angle_beta   90.00
_cell.angle_gamma   90.00
#
_symmetry.space_group_name_H-M   'P 1'
#
loop_
_entity.id
_entity.type
_entity.pdbx_description
1 polymer ?
#
loop_
_entity_poly.entity_id
_entity_poly.type
_entity_poly.pdbx_seq_one_letter_code
_entity_poly.pdbx_strand_id
1 'polypeptide(L)'
;YCLIPEHLNHPVPALIFPGEIEIDEMGAEYNCCLGQTIYDYIPETTEKILFEVSGEGHDAAAYPSEEIADYILNWLNYQLNNDNSYCELLLELPSSASQYLTNIICSSFDFYDINGDGVTNNSDFTQLLVSLINQTPLELSGDLNFDSSVDIYDLLILSDYLDNL
;
A
#
# COMPACT_ATOMS: atom_id res chain seq x y z
N TYR A 1 16.58 -4.36 -23.48
CA TYR A 1 17.45 -4.91 -22.42
C TYR A 1 16.60 -5.76 -21.49
N CYS A 2 16.84 -7.09 -21.46
CA CYS A 2 16.17 -7.96 -20.50
C CYS A 2 16.67 -7.64 -19.08
N LEU A 3 15.73 -7.61 -18.13
CA LEU A 3 16.08 -7.48 -16.72
C LEU A 3 16.87 -8.71 -16.27
N ILE A 4 17.90 -8.48 -15.46
CA ILE A 4 18.70 -9.54 -14.88
C ILE A 4 18.04 -9.91 -13.55
N PRO A 5 17.61 -11.19 -13.35
CA PRO A 5 16.87 -11.59 -12.16
C PRO A 5 17.51 -11.18 -10.83
N GLU A 6 18.83 -11.25 -10.77
CA GLU A 6 19.59 -10.87 -9.57
C GLU A 6 19.40 -9.39 -9.18
N HIS A 7 19.07 -8.54 -10.14
CA HIS A 7 18.80 -7.12 -9.89
C HIS A 7 17.41 -6.87 -9.36
N LEU A 8 16.50 -7.84 -9.43
CA LEU A 8 15.14 -7.76 -8.88
C LEU A 8 15.07 -8.21 -7.42
N ASN A 9 16.15 -8.77 -6.89
CA ASN A 9 16.23 -9.13 -5.47
C ASN A 9 16.60 -7.89 -4.63
N HIS A 10 15.63 -7.02 -4.39
CA HIS A 10 15.79 -5.79 -3.63
C HIS A 10 14.59 -5.55 -2.70
N PRO A 11 14.76 -4.76 -1.62
CA PRO A 11 13.68 -4.44 -0.68
C PRO A 11 12.83 -3.23 -1.12
N VAL A 12 13.08 -2.66 -2.30
CA VAL A 12 12.34 -1.49 -2.77
C VAL A 12 10.99 -1.91 -3.31
N PRO A 13 9.87 -1.40 -2.77
CA PRO A 13 8.54 -1.70 -3.27
C PRO A 13 8.39 -1.46 -4.77
N ALA A 14 7.62 -2.31 -5.46
CA ALA A 14 7.54 -2.33 -6.91
C ALA A 14 6.10 -2.32 -7.43
N LEU A 15 5.84 -1.42 -8.37
CA LEU A 15 4.59 -1.36 -9.14
C LEU A 15 4.92 -1.63 -10.61
N ILE A 16 4.33 -2.69 -11.18
CA ILE A 16 4.67 -3.26 -12.48
C ILE A 16 3.45 -3.15 -13.41
N PHE A 17 3.60 -2.42 -14.53
CA PHE A 17 2.56 -2.22 -15.55
C PHE A 17 2.98 -2.79 -16.90
N PRO A 18 2.87 -4.09 -17.15
CA PRO A 18 3.01 -4.65 -18.49
C PRO A 18 1.70 -4.48 -19.27
N GLY A 19 1.79 -4.56 -20.59
CA GLY A 19 0.61 -4.80 -21.43
C GLY A 19 0.35 -6.30 -21.57
N GLU A 20 -0.89 -6.66 -21.84
CA GLU A 20 -1.28 -8.06 -22.13
C GLU A 20 -0.61 -8.58 -23.41
N ILE A 21 -0.33 -7.68 -24.38
CA ILE A 21 0.24 -8.01 -25.68
C ILE A 21 1.69 -7.56 -25.73
N GLU A 22 2.59 -8.31 -25.10
CA GLU A 22 4.02 -8.06 -25.09
C GLU A 22 4.70 -8.66 -26.33
N ILE A 23 4.52 -8.00 -27.48
CA ILE A 23 5.12 -8.37 -28.76
C ILE A 23 5.97 -7.22 -29.32
N ASP A 24 7.09 -7.58 -29.99
CA ASP A 24 7.90 -6.61 -30.70
C ASP A 24 7.30 -6.21 -32.07
N GLU A 25 7.91 -5.23 -32.74
CA GLU A 25 7.47 -4.77 -34.07
C GLU A 25 7.45 -5.89 -35.15
N MET A 26 8.10 -7.00 -34.90
CA MET A 26 8.14 -8.18 -35.77
C MET A 26 7.17 -9.29 -35.33
N GLY A 27 6.41 -9.07 -34.24
CA GLY A 27 5.46 -10.02 -33.70
C GLY A 27 6.08 -11.13 -32.83
N ALA A 28 7.31 -10.94 -32.38
CA ALA A 28 7.95 -11.86 -31.43
C ALA A 28 7.66 -11.42 -29.98
N GLU A 29 7.31 -12.39 -29.11
CA GLU A 29 7.04 -12.11 -27.71
C GLU A 29 8.30 -11.62 -26.97
N TYR A 30 8.15 -10.60 -26.12
CA TYR A 30 9.20 -10.10 -25.23
C TYR A 30 9.35 -11.02 -24.01
N ASN A 31 9.76 -12.27 -24.21
CA ASN A 31 9.85 -13.30 -23.17
C ASN A 31 10.70 -12.93 -21.94
N CYS A 32 11.47 -11.85 -22.01
CA CYS A 32 12.34 -11.41 -20.91
C CYS A 32 11.76 -10.25 -20.10
N CYS A 33 10.62 -9.72 -20.52
CA CYS A 33 10.01 -8.53 -19.90
C CYS A 33 8.56 -8.76 -19.49
N LEU A 34 8.13 -10.02 -19.45
CA LEU A 34 6.80 -10.41 -19.02
C LEU A 34 6.59 -9.99 -17.56
N GLY A 35 5.51 -9.24 -17.31
CA GLY A 35 5.20 -8.70 -16.01
C GLY A 35 5.17 -9.75 -14.90
N GLN A 36 4.55 -10.91 -15.18
CA GLN A 36 4.54 -12.06 -14.27
C GLN A 36 5.94 -12.51 -13.89
N THR A 37 6.86 -12.60 -14.84
CA THR A 37 8.24 -13.00 -14.59
C THR A 37 8.95 -12.00 -13.68
N ILE A 38 8.75 -10.71 -13.91
CA ILE A 38 9.31 -9.66 -13.06
C ILE A 38 8.74 -9.77 -11.64
N TYR A 39 7.43 -9.92 -11.52
CA TYR A 39 6.73 -10.07 -10.25
C TYR A 39 7.25 -11.28 -9.46
N ASP A 40 7.44 -12.42 -10.11
CA ASP A 40 7.91 -13.66 -9.48
C ASP A 40 9.35 -13.57 -8.98
N TYR A 41 10.21 -12.76 -9.62
CA TYR A 41 11.59 -12.56 -9.19
C TYR A 41 11.75 -11.58 -8.02
N ILE A 42 10.82 -10.65 -7.82
CA ILE A 42 10.84 -9.77 -6.67
C ILE A 42 10.50 -10.58 -5.41
N PRO A 43 11.27 -10.46 -4.32
CA PRO A 43 11.03 -11.24 -3.10
C PRO A 43 9.61 -11.06 -2.53
N GLU A 44 9.05 -12.11 -1.93
CA GLU A 44 7.76 -12.03 -1.24
C GLU A 44 7.76 -11.11 -0.02
N THR A 45 8.94 -10.79 0.51
CA THR A 45 9.12 -9.81 1.60
C THR A 45 9.12 -8.36 1.12
N THR A 46 9.10 -8.14 -0.21
CA THR A 46 9.00 -6.81 -0.81
C THR A 46 7.59 -6.60 -1.32
N GLU A 47 6.95 -5.53 -0.89
CA GLU A 47 5.63 -5.17 -1.39
C GLU A 47 5.65 -4.94 -2.89
N LYS A 48 4.72 -5.59 -3.60
CA LYS A 48 4.70 -5.57 -5.06
C LYS A 48 3.28 -5.68 -5.59
N ILE A 49 3.05 -4.99 -6.71
CA ILE A 49 1.82 -5.09 -7.50
C ILE A 49 2.18 -5.38 -8.95
N LEU A 50 1.49 -6.32 -9.55
CA LEU A 50 1.40 -6.50 -11.00
C LEU A 50 0.01 -6.08 -11.46
N PHE A 51 -0.04 -5.08 -12.34
CA PHE A 51 -1.26 -4.66 -13.03
C PHE A 51 -1.00 -4.79 -14.54
N GLU A 52 -1.36 -5.94 -15.11
CA GLU A 52 -1.27 -6.16 -16.54
C GLU A 52 -2.47 -5.55 -17.25
N VAL A 53 -2.21 -4.67 -18.22
CA VAL A 53 -3.27 -3.87 -18.86
C VAL A 53 -3.84 -4.61 -20.06
N SER A 54 -5.15 -4.86 -20.04
CA SER A 54 -5.85 -5.64 -21.08
C SER A 54 -5.81 -4.95 -22.44
N GLY A 55 -5.44 -5.70 -23.47
CA GLY A 55 -5.40 -5.27 -24.86
C GLY A 55 -4.28 -4.30 -25.20
N GLU A 56 -3.44 -3.92 -24.23
CA GLU A 56 -2.33 -2.99 -24.45
C GLU A 56 -1.02 -3.74 -24.73
N GLY A 57 -0.07 -3.04 -25.32
CA GLY A 57 1.27 -3.53 -25.61
C GLY A 57 2.31 -3.01 -24.61
N HIS A 58 3.59 -3.15 -24.98
CA HIS A 58 4.74 -2.78 -24.16
C HIS A 58 4.73 -1.32 -23.63
N ASP A 59 4.05 -0.43 -24.32
CA ASP A 59 3.99 1.00 -23.97
C ASP A 59 2.81 1.35 -23.05
N ALA A 60 2.10 0.37 -22.46
CA ALA A 60 0.93 0.59 -21.60
C ALA A 60 1.16 1.65 -20.52
N ALA A 61 2.32 1.60 -19.86
CA ALA A 61 2.68 2.58 -18.81
C ALA A 61 3.18 3.93 -19.36
N ALA A 62 3.55 4.02 -20.65
CA ALA A 62 4.06 5.25 -21.24
C ALA A 62 2.94 6.28 -21.53
N TYR A 63 1.73 5.77 -21.74
CA TYR A 63 0.53 6.57 -22.01
C TYR A 63 -0.61 6.11 -21.07
N PRO A 64 -0.49 6.36 -19.76
CA PRO A 64 -1.41 5.79 -18.78
C PRO A 64 -2.84 6.30 -18.97
N SER A 65 -3.81 5.41 -18.89
CA SER A 65 -5.22 5.77 -18.72
C SER A 65 -5.44 6.48 -17.38
N GLU A 66 -6.63 7.09 -17.20
CA GLU A 66 -6.99 7.70 -15.92
C GLU A 66 -6.89 6.67 -14.75
N GLU A 67 -7.38 5.45 -14.96
CA GLU A 67 -7.31 4.36 -13.98
C GLU A 67 -5.86 4.00 -13.61
N ILE A 68 -4.95 3.88 -14.59
CA ILE A 68 -3.53 3.63 -14.32
C ILE A 68 -2.91 4.80 -13.55
N ALA A 69 -3.24 6.03 -13.93
CA ALA A 69 -2.73 7.22 -13.25
C ALA A 69 -3.19 7.27 -11.78
N ASP A 70 -4.45 6.92 -11.49
CA ASP A 70 -4.99 6.83 -10.13
C ASP A 70 -4.28 5.75 -9.33
N TYR A 71 -4.00 4.58 -9.91
CA TYR A 71 -3.23 3.52 -9.26
C TYR A 71 -1.80 3.96 -8.92
N ILE A 72 -1.13 4.68 -9.84
CA ILE A 72 0.20 5.24 -9.57
C ILE A 72 0.14 6.23 -8.41
N LEU A 73 -0.85 7.12 -8.37
CA LEU A 73 -1.02 8.10 -7.30
C LEU A 73 -1.32 7.43 -5.96
N ASN A 74 -2.21 6.43 -5.93
CA ASN A 74 -2.52 5.66 -4.73
C ASN A 74 -1.27 4.94 -4.20
N TRP A 75 -0.51 4.31 -5.09
CA TRP A 75 0.75 3.66 -4.74
C TRP A 75 1.77 4.63 -4.16
N LEU A 76 1.95 5.81 -4.78
CA LEU A 76 2.89 6.81 -4.29
C LEU A 76 2.47 7.39 -2.94
N ASN A 77 1.18 7.63 -2.72
CA ASN A 77 0.68 8.09 -1.42
C ASN A 77 0.88 7.03 -0.34
N TYR A 78 0.56 5.78 -0.65
CA TYR A 78 0.78 4.66 0.28
C TYR A 78 2.27 4.50 0.63
N GLN A 79 3.16 4.45 -0.39
CA GLN A 79 4.58 4.13 -0.18
C GLN A 79 5.44 5.31 0.30
N LEU A 80 5.19 6.52 -0.19
CA LEU A 80 6.05 7.68 0.10
C LEU A 80 5.51 8.56 1.22
N ASN A 81 4.19 8.65 1.34
CA ASN A 81 3.55 9.45 2.38
C ASN A 81 3.15 8.61 3.61
N ASN A 82 3.35 7.28 3.57
CA ASN A 82 2.89 6.32 4.58
C ASN A 82 1.39 6.49 4.91
N ASP A 83 0.60 6.82 3.88
CA ASP A 83 -0.84 7.03 4.05
C ASP A 83 -1.60 5.73 3.80
N ASN A 84 -1.88 5.01 4.87
CA ASN A 84 -2.57 3.71 4.82
C ASN A 84 -4.01 3.80 4.29
N SER A 85 -4.62 4.99 4.20
CA SER A 85 -5.95 5.13 3.62
C SER A 85 -6.00 4.75 2.14
N TYR A 86 -4.84 4.77 1.46
CA TYR A 86 -4.71 4.35 0.07
C TYR A 86 -4.52 2.84 -0.10
N CYS A 87 -4.22 2.11 0.97
CA CYS A 87 -3.94 0.68 0.89
C CYS A 87 -5.13 -0.12 0.35
N GLU A 88 -6.32 0.09 0.88
CA GLU A 88 -7.54 -0.60 0.45
C GLU A 88 -7.85 -0.34 -1.04
N LEU A 89 -7.58 0.89 -1.54
CA LEU A 89 -7.74 1.24 -2.95
C LEU A 89 -6.80 0.45 -3.86
N LEU A 90 -5.63 0.04 -3.32
CA LEU A 90 -4.67 -0.79 -4.04
C LEU A 90 -5.04 -2.28 -4.03
N LEU A 91 -6.03 -2.72 -3.25
CA LEU A 91 -6.56 -4.09 -3.27
C LEU A 91 -7.75 -4.23 -4.22
N GLU A 92 -8.34 -3.13 -4.68
CA GLU A 92 -9.43 -3.17 -5.65
C GLU A 92 -8.92 -3.66 -7.00
N LEU A 93 -9.66 -4.59 -7.63
CA LEU A 93 -9.30 -5.10 -8.95
C LEU A 93 -9.56 -4.03 -10.02
N PRO A 94 -8.51 -3.57 -10.76
CA PRO A 94 -8.71 -2.59 -11.82
C PRO A 94 -9.59 -3.13 -12.95
N SER A 95 -10.46 -2.28 -13.49
CA SER A 95 -11.40 -2.69 -14.55
C SER A 95 -10.70 -3.00 -15.89
N SER A 96 -9.54 -2.40 -16.13
CA SER A 96 -8.73 -2.61 -17.34
C SER A 96 -7.66 -3.70 -17.18
N ALA A 97 -7.63 -4.41 -16.05
CA ALA A 97 -6.63 -5.46 -15.84
C ALA A 97 -7.00 -6.77 -16.56
N SER A 98 -6.06 -7.33 -17.35
CA SER A 98 -6.09 -8.74 -17.75
C SER A 98 -5.55 -9.65 -16.65
N GLN A 99 -4.58 -9.14 -15.87
CA GLN A 99 -4.06 -9.80 -14.68
C GLN A 99 -3.77 -8.76 -13.59
N TYR A 100 -4.11 -9.11 -12.35
CA TYR A 100 -3.78 -8.30 -11.18
C TYR A 100 -3.30 -9.19 -10.05
N LEU A 101 -2.09 -8.93 -9.57
CA LEU A 101 -1.47 -9.65 -8.44
C LEU A 101 -0.89 -8.65 -7.46
N THR A 102 -1.05 -8.92 -6.17
CA THR A 102 -0.42 -8.14 -5.11
C THR A 102 -0.12 -9.02 -3.90
N ASN A 103 0.93 -8.70 -3.18
CA ASN A 103 1.23 -9.25 -1.86
C ASN A 103 1.06 -8.21 -0.75
N ILE A 104 0.47 -7.05 -1.06
CA ILE A 104 0.17 -6.02 -0.06
C ILE A 104 -0.86 -6.58 0.92
N ILE A 105 -0.59 -6.37 2.19
CA ILE A 105 -1.53 -6.65 3.27
C ILE A 105 -1.82 -5.30 3.93
N CYS A 106 -3.03 -4.80 3.72
CA CYS A 106 -3.47 -3.63 4.44
C CYS A 106 -3.59 -3.98 5.92
N SER A 107 -2.65 -3.50 6.72
CA SER A 107 -2.95 -3.40 8.13
C SER A 107 -4.09 -2.39 8.23
N SER A 108 -5.20 -2.78 8.82
CA SER A 108 -6.18 -1.81 9.24
C SER A 108 -5.45 -0.85 10.19
N PHE A 109 -5.08 0.33 9.67
CA PHE A 109 -4.59 1.38 10.53
C PHE A 109 -5.82 1.86 11.29
N ASP A 110 -6.07 1.20 12.39
CA ASP A 110 -7.08 1.65 13.30
C ASP A 110 -6.46 2.84 14.06
N PHE A 111 -6.97 4.05 13.79
CA PHE A 111 -6.55 5.25 14.52
C PHE A 111 -6.63 5.09 16.02
N TYR A 112 -7.39 4.11 16.46
CA TYR A 112 -7.59 3.77 17.87
C TYR A 112 -6.61 2.71 18.38
N ASP A 113 -5.82 2.08 17.51
CA ASP A 113 -4.72 1.17 17.87
C ASP A 113 -3.47 1.99 18.23
N ILE A 114 -3.47 2.54 19.45
CA ILE A 114 -2.45 3.47 19.93
C ILE A 114 -1.12 2.76 20.21
N ASN A 115 -1.18 1.47 20.53
CA ASN A 115 0.02 0.68 20.85
C ASN A 115 0.62 -0.03 19.63
N GLY A 116 -0.09 -0.05 18.48
CA GLY A 116 0.37 -0.64 17.23
C GLY A 116 0.40 -2.17 17.23
N ASP A 117 -0.40 -2.84 18.08
CA ASP A 117 -0.44 -4.30 18.14
C ASP A 117 -1.44 -4.94 17.16
N GLY A 118 -2.17 -4.12 16.39
CA GLY A 118 -3.16 -4.53 15.40
C GLY A 118 -4.54 -4.82 15.97
N VAL A 119 -4.80 -4.50 17.25
CA VAL A 119 -6.08 -4.75 17.91
C VAL A 119 -6.49 -3.61 18.80
N THR A 120 -7.47 -2.81 18.40
CA THR A 120 -8.01 -1.74 19.25
C THR A 120 -8.77 -2.32 20.45
N ASN A 121 -8.28 -2.03 21.64
CA ASN A 121 -8.83 -2.52 22.91
C ASN A 121 -8.41 -1.65 24.11
N ASN A 122 -8.68 -2.10 25.33
CA ASN A 122 -8.30 -1.38 26.56
C ASN A 122 -6.77 -1.18 26.75
N SER A 123 -5.92 -1.90 26.01
CA SER A 123 -4.47 -1.68 26.06
C SER A 123 -4.11 -0.34 25.43
N ASP A 124 -4.81 0.06 24.35
CA ASP A 124 -4.62 1.32 23.66
C ASP A 124 -5.05 2.50 24.54
N PHE A 125 -6.20 2.36 25.19
CA PHE A 125 -6.65 3.33 26.17
C PHE A 125 -5.62 3.50 27.31
N THR A 126 -5.08 2.39 27.81
CA THR A 126 -4.06 2.42 28.85
C THR A 126 -2.77 3.08 28.36
N GLN A 127 -2.35 2.79 27.13
CA GLN A 127 -1.14 3.38 26.50
C GLN A 127 -1.30 4.90 26.36
N LEU A 128 -2.44 5.36 25.84
CA LEU A 128 -2.73 6.79 25.67
C LEU A 128 -2.76 7.48 27.05
N LEU A 129 -3.46 6.91 28.02
CA LEU A 129 -3.55 7.44 29.38
C LEU A 129 -2.17 7.56 30.04
N VAL A 130 -1.32 6.53 29.93
CA VAL A 130 0.04 6.52 30.50
C VAL A 130 0.91 7.58 29.82
N SER A 131 0.79 7.75 28.51
CA SER A 131 1.49 8.78 27.76
C SER A 131 1.12 10.19 28.26
N LEU A 132 -0.17 10.46 28.43
CA LEU A 132 -0.66 11.74 28.95
C LEU A 132 -0.17 12.03 30.38
N ILE A 133 -0.20 11.04 31.25
CA ILE A 133 0.27 11.21 32.64
C ILE A 133 1.77 11.47 32.70
N ASN A 134 2.55 10.76 31.90
CA ASN A 134 4.01 10.83 31.92
C ASN A 134 4.58 11.92 30.99
N GLN A 135 3.72 12.56 30.18
CA GLN A 135 4.13 13.51 29.15
C GLN A 135 5.16 12.90 28.18
N THR A 136 4.99 11.61 27.86
CA THR A 136 5.86 10.90 26.93
C THR A 136 5.28 10.97 25.52
N PRO A 137 6.09 11.28 24.47
CA PRO A 137 5.62 11.21 23.10
C PRO A 137 5.17 9.79 22.75
N LEU A 138 4.07 9.67 22.01
CA LEU A 138 3.67 8.41 21.41
C LEU A 138 4.41 8.22 20.07
N GLU A 139 4.80 6.98 19.75
CA GLU A 139 5.39 6.64 18.44
C GLU A 139 4.35 6.78 17.32
N LEU A 140 3.08 6.50 17.66
CA LEU A 140 1.91 6.74 16.81
C LEU A 140 1.17 8.00 17.28
N SER A 141 0.51 8.69 16.35
CA SER A 141 -0.27 9.86 16.71
C SER A 141 -1.46 9.45 17.59
N GLY A 142 -1.47 9.93 18.84
CA GLY A 142 -2.63 9.81 19.72
C GLY A 142 -3.60 10.99 19.59
N ASP A 143 -3.40 11.87 18.61
CA ASP A 143 -4.28 13.01 18.30
C ASP A 143 -5.47 12.52 17.46
N LEU A 144 -6.50 12.05 18.14
CA LEU A 144 -7.67 11.42 17.52
C LEU A 144 -8.70 12.42 17.01
N ASN A 145 -8.61 13.68 17.44
CA ASN A 145 -9.49 14.75 16.99
C ASN A 145 -8.82 15.68 15.96
N PHE A 146 -7.53 15.43 15.65
CA PHE A 146 -6.72 16.20 14.69
C PHE A 146 -6.59 17.69 15.02
N ASP A 147 -6.58 18.05 16.32
CA ASP A 147 -6.38 19.43 16.76
C ASP A 147 -4.91 19.80 17.01
N SER A 148 -4.00 18.90 16.71
CA SER A 148 -2.54 19.00 16.88
C SER A 148 -2.09 18.94 18.35
N SER A 149 -2.92 18.41 19.23
CA SER A 149 -2.61 18.18 20.63
C SER A 149 -3.04 16.79 21.05
N VAL A 150 -2.22 16.08 21.82
CA VAL A 150 -2.64 14.82 22.43
C VAL A 150 -3.05 15.13 23.87
N ASP A 151 -4.33 15.06 24.18
CA ASP A 151 -4.87 15.45 25.49
C ASP A 151 -6.06 14.59 25.97
N ILE A 152 -6.78 15.09 26.95
CA ILE A 152 -7.91 14.36 27.54
C ILE A 152 -9.06 14.15 26.54
N TYR A 153 -9.20 14.99 25.52
CA TYR A 153 -10.28 14.86 24.53
C TYR A 153 -10.05 13.64 23.65
N ASP A 154 -8.80 13.33 23.30
CA ASP A 154 -8.45 12.11 22.54
C ASP A 154 -8.75 10.85 23.36
N LEU A 155 -8.43 10.89 24.66
CA LEU A 155 -8.74 9.78 25.55
C LEU A 155 -10.26 9.54 25.66
N LEU A 156 -11.07 10.60 25.66
CA LEU A 156 -12.53 10.51 25.66
C LEU A 156 -13.06 9.93 24.35
N ILE A 157 -12.48 10.32 23.21
CA ILE A 157 -12.84 9.77 21.89
C ILE A 157 -12.55 8.27 21.85
N LEU A 158 -11.36 7.86 22.30
CA LEU A 158 -11.00 6.44 22.35
C LEU A 158 -11.92 5.65 23.31
N SER A 159 -12.27 6.23 24.46
CA SER A 159 -13.21 5.60 25.40
C SER A 159 -14.58 5.39 24.77
N ASP A 160 -15.13 6.42 24.11
CA ASP A 160 -16.42 6.34 23.43
C ASP A 160 -16.41 5.32 22.30
N TYR A 161 -15.33 5.24 21.54
CA TYR A 161 -15.15 4.22 20.50
C TYR A 161 -15.18 2.80 21.10
N LEU A 162 -14.40 2.55 22.17
CA LEU A 162 -14.32 1.23 22.83
C LEU A 162 -15.65 0.80 23.47
N ASP A 163 -16.46 1.74 23.96
CA ASP A 163 -17.75 1.44 24.55
C ASP A 163 -18.81 1.05 23.48
N ASN A 164 -18.53 1.30 22.20
CA ASN A 164 -19.42 1.00 21.07
C ASN A 164 -18.94 -0.20 20.19
N LEU A 165 -17.82 -0.86 20.54
CA LEU A 165 -17.38 -2.11 19.93
C LEU A 165 -18.17 -3.29 20.46
#